data_d57c26aab4e957f4c8c9ff0ac60b16d8
#
_entry.id   d57c26aab4e957f4c8c9ff0ac60b16d8
#
_cell.length_a   1.000
_cell.length_b   1.000
_cell.length_c   1.000
_cell.angle_alpha   90.00
_cell.angle_beta   90.00
_cell.angle_gamma   90.00
#
_symmetry.space_group_name_H-M   'P 1'
#
loop_
_entity.id
_entity.type
_entity.pdbx_description
1 polymer ?
#
loop_
_entity_poly.entity_id
_entity_poly.type
_entity_poly.pdbx_seq_one_letter_code
_entity_poly.pdbx_strand_id
1 'polypeptide(L)'
;GGTCALVSDAGTPLISDPGYDLVRTLSQNNVAVIPVPGPSALTAAISVSGLPSDRFLFLGFPPAKSAMRRRWMSEIAFERATLVLYEAPHRILESLSDAEHIFGSERPAVICRELTKTYETLLRGTLASVLETVRSDPNQQRGEIVVVIGGADHVEADFGESEQRLLLGFAEHAPPKVAAAVVGDYLGIKKKALYDWLLAQ
;
A
#
# COMPACT_ATOMS: atom_id res chain seq x y z
N GLY A 1 18.73 37.39 -11.74
CA GLY A 1 17.90 36.22 -11.48
C GLY A 1 17.60 35.49 -12.78
N GLY A 2 17.77 34.17 -12.77
CA GLY A 2 17.44 33.29 -13.89
C GLY A 2 16.27 32.40 -13.54
N THR A 3 15.61 31.80 -14.53
CA THR A 3 14.60 30.76 -14.36
C THR A 3 15.24 29.43 -14.73
N CYS A 4 15.01 28.40 -13.89
CA CYS A 4 15.46 27.02 -14.14
C CYS A 4 14.25 26.10 -14.22
N ALA A 5 14.33 25.05 -15.04
CA ALA A 5 13.37 23.96 -15.06
C ALA A 5 14.04 22.70 -14.53
N LEU A 6 13.37 22.02 -13.57
CA LEU A 6 13.71 20.67 -13.15
C LEU A 6 12.84 19.70 -13.94
N VAL A 7 13.47 18.80 -14.67
CA VAL A 7 12.82 17.80 -15.52
C VAL A 7 13.27 16.39 -15.13
N SER A 8 12.41 15.40 -15.38
CA SER A 8 12.69 13.98 -15.21
C SER A 8 12.64 13.29 -16.57
N ASP A 9 13.35 12.20 -16.74
CA ASP A 9 13.30 11.37 -17.96
C ASP A 9 11.92 10.71 -18.12
N ALA A 10 11.23 10.41 -17.01
CA ALA A 10 9.89 9.84 -17.03
C ALA A 10 9.09 10.28 -15.78
N GLY A 11 7.87 10.73 -16.01
CA GLY A 11 6.95 11.10 -14.93
C GLY A 11 7.22 12.45 -14.28
N THR A 12 6.70 12.63 -13.08
CA THR A 12 6.83 13.86 -12.30
C THR A 12 8.12 13.84 -11.48
N PRO A 13 8.98 14.87 -11.54
CA PRO A 13 10.17 14.97 -10.71
C PRO A 13 9.88 14.73 -9.23
N LEU A 14 10.83 14.26 -8.46
CA LEU A 14 10.79 13.93 -7.05
C LEU A 14 9.99 12.65 -6.70
N ILE A 15 9.11 12.18 -7.55
CA ILE A 15 8.31 10.95 -7.27
C ILE A 15 9.14 9.72 -7.65
N SER A 16 9.91 9.20 -6.70
CA SER A 16 10.99 8.20 -6.89
C SER A 16 12.12 8.68 -7.80
N ASP A 17 12.29 10.00 -7.88
CA ASP A 17 13.29 10.70 -8.68
C ASP A 17 14.10 11.71 -7.83
N PRO A 18 15.29 12.09 -8.25
CA PRO A 18 16.07 13.15 -7.61
C PRO A 18 15.33 14.50 -7.61
N GLY A 19 15.73 15.40 -6.66
CA GLY A 19 15.27 16.77 -6.64
C GLY A 19 14.78 17.28 -5.27
N TYR A 20 14.55 16.37 -4.31
CA TYR A 20 14.06 16.74 -2.98
C TYR A 20 14.90 17.81 -2.29
N ASP A 21 16.22 17.63 -2.23
CA ASP A 21 17.12 18.57 -1.56
C ASP A 21 17.14 19.94 -2.25
N LEU A 22 17.05 19.96 -3.59
CA LEU A 22 16.95 21.18 -4.37
C LEU A 22 15.67 21.96 -4.00
N VAL A 23 14.51 21.32 -4.10
CA VAL A 23 13.22 21.95 -3.79
C VAL A 23 13.18 22.40 -2.33
N ARG A 24 13.67 21.59 -1.41
CA ARG A 24 13.80 21.95 0.01
C ARG A 24 14.64 23.21 0.21
N THR A 25 15.82 23.25 -0.40
CA THR A 25 16.73 24.41 -0.29
C THR A 25 16.12 25.67 -0.87
N LEU A 26 15.48 25.58 -2.03
CA LEU A 26 14.79 26.71 -2.66
C LEU A 26 13.66 27.24 -1.76
N SER A 27 12.85 26.35 -1.22
CA SER A 27 11.75 26.71 -0.32
C SER A 27 12.25 27.39 0.96
N GLN A 28 13.35 26.92 1.55
CA GLN A 28 13.97 27.53 2.74
C GLN A 28 14.54 28.93 2.47
N ASN A 29 14.89 29.22 1.22
CA ASN A 29 15.41 30.53 0.81
C ASN A 29 14.36 31.44 0.15
N ASN A 30 13.07 31.11 0.29
CA ASN A 30 11.95 31.87 -0.28
C ASN A 30 12.04 32.04 -1.81
N VAL A 31 12.65 31.08 -2.50
CA VAL A 31 12.66 31.04 -3.97
C VAL A 31 11.38 30.36 -4.43
N ALA A 32 10.67 30.98 -5.34
CA ALA A 32 9.43 30.41 -5.87
C ALA A 32 9.68 29.10 -6.61
N VAL A 33 8.98 28.04 -6.24
CA VAL A 33 8.94 26.74 -6.92
C VAL A 33 7.54 26.57 -7.49
N ILE A 34 7.43 26.46 -8.81
CA ILE A 34 6.15 26.43 -9.52
C ILE A 34 5.95 25.01 -10.06
N PRO A 35 4.90 24.28 -9.66
CA PRO A 35 4.62 22.97 -10.22
C PRO A 35 4.04 23.10 -11.63
N VAL A 36 4.51 22.23 -12.53
CA VAL A 36 3.91 22.05 -13.85
C VAL A 36 3.23 20.68 -13.86
N PRO A 37 1.90 20.59 -13.95
CA PRO A 37 1.19 19.31 -14.01
C PRO A 37 1.68 18.46 -15.18
N GLY A 38 1.92 17.18 -14.90
CA GLY A 38 2.45 16.25 -15.88
C GLY A 38 2.06 14.80 -15.59
N PRO A 39 2.58 13.85 -16.38
CA PRO A 39 2.28 12.44 -16.23
C PRO A 39 2.80 11.88 -14.89
N SER A 40 2.06 10.94 -14.33
CA SER A 40 2.47 10.19 -13.13
C SER A 40 1.95 8.76 -13.22
N ALA A 41 2.85 7.80 -13.26
CA ALA A 41 2.51 6.39 -13.30
C ALA A 41 1.71 5.95 -12.06
N LEU A 42 1.98 6.56 -10.89
CA LEU A 42 1.24 6.37 -9.66
C LEU A 42 -0.26 6.67 -9.85
N THR A 43 -0.60 7.88 -10.27
CA THR A 43 -1.99 8.30 -10.43
C THR A 43 -2.68 7.58 -11.60
N ALA A 44 -1.95 7.32 -12.68
CA ALA A 44 -2.45 6.53 -13.80
C ALA A 44 -2.82 5.11 -13.34
N ALA A 45 -1.94 4.44 -12.58
CA ALA A 45 -2.19 3.10 -12.08
C ALA A 45 -3.41 3.04 -11.13
N ILE A 46 -3.52 3.96 -10.17
CA ILE A 46 -4.66 4.02 -9.25
C ILE A 46 -5.97 4.23 -10.03
N SER A 47 -5.98 5.14 -11.01
CA SER A 47 -7.20 5.48 -11.75
C SER A 47 -7.77 4.32 -12.56
N VAL A 48 -6.94 3.34 -12.93
CA VAL A 48 -7.35 2.17 -13.74
C VAL A 48 -7.32 0.85 -12.97
N SER A 49 -6.87 0.84 -11.73
CA SER A 49 -6.72 -0.39 -10.94
C SER A 49 -8.06 -1.06 -10.63
N GLY A 50 -9.10 -0.26 -10.35
CA GLY A 50 -10.38 -0.76 -9.83
C GLY A 50 -10.33 -1.09 -8.32
N LEU A 51 -9.23 -0.76 -7.63
CA LEU A 51 -9.11 -0.87 -6.18
C LEU A 51 -9.53 0.44 -5.50
N PRO A 52 -9.90 0.43 -4.20
CA PRO A 52 -10.26 1.64 -3.46
C PRO A 52 -9.19 2.73 -3.59
N SER A 53 -9.60 3.95 -3.93
CA SER A 53 -8.70 5.07 -4.20
C SER A 53 -8.88 6.26 -3.24
N ASP A 54 -9.81 6.15 -2.29
CA ASP A 54 -10.06 7.14 -1.25
C ASP A 54 -8.87 7.31 -0.30
N ARG A 55 -8.14 6.20 -0.05
CA ARG A 55 -6.88 6.18 0.68
C ARG A 55 -5.91 5.24 0.00
N PHE A 56 -4.76 5.74 -0.37
CA PHE A 56 -3.66 4.94 -0.90
C PHE A 56 -2.32 5.39 -0.32
N LEU A 57 -1.39 4.46 -0.24
CA LEU A 57 -0.04 4.67 0.25
C LEU A 57 0.95 4.36 -0.87
N PHE A 58 1.64 5.39 -1.35
CA PHE A 58 2.74 5.22 -2.30
C PHE A 58 4.03 4.90 -1.56
N LEU A 59 4.66 3.81 -1.93
CA LEU A 59 5.79 3.23 -1.21
C LEU A 59 7.08 3.23 -2.04
N GLY A 60 7.03 3.70 -3.29
CA GLY A 60 8.19 3.68 -4.18
C GLY A 60 8.63 2.26 -4.52
N PHE A 61 9.94 2.02 -4.57
CA PHE A 61 10.51 0.71 -4.87
C PHE A 61 10.77 -0.10 -3.60
N PRO A 62 10.28 -1.36 -3.52
CA PRO A 62 10.60 -2.25 -2.42
C PRO A 62 12.10 -2.55 -2.32
N PRO A 63 12.62 -2.94 -1.14
CA PRO A 63 14.01 -3.36 -0.98
C PRO A 63 14.39 -4.48 -1.97
N ALA A 64 15.60 -4.39 -2.56
CA ALA A 64 16.05 -5.33 -3.57
C ALA A 64 16.25 -6.76 -3.02
N LYS A 65 16.74 -6.88 -1.78
CA LYS A 65 17.01 -8.18 -1.13
C LYS A 65 15.72 -8.75 -0.54
N SER A 66 15.35 -9.99 -0.87
CA SER A 66 14.13 -10.67 -0.43
C SER A 66 13.93 -10.62 1.10
N ALA A 67 14.94 -10.92 1.90
CA ALA A 67 14.81 -10.88 3.36
C ALA A 67 14.45 -9.47 3.89
N MET A 68 15.05 -8.42 3.31
CA MET A 68 14.73 -7.03 3.67
C MET A 68 13.34 -6.64 3.16
N ARG A 69 12.98 -7.07 1.96
CA ARG A 69 11.67 -6.82 1.34
C ARG A 69 10.55 -7.47 2.14
N ARG A 70 10.70 -8.71 2.55
CA ARG A 70 9.72 -9.42 3.41
C ARG A 70 9.55 -8.73 4.76
N ARG A 71 10.65 -8.35 5.42
CA ARG A 71 10.57 -7.59 6.67
C ARG A 71 9.80 -6.29 6.48
N TRP A 72 10.16 -5.51 5.46
CA TRP A 72 9.51 -4.25 5.14
C TRP A 72 8.02 -4.44 4.79
N MET A 73 7.66 -5.47 4.01
CA MET A 73 6.26 -5.82 3.73
C MET A 73 5.50 -6.23 4.99
N SER A 74 6.15 -6.92 5.94
CA SER A 74 5.52 -7.30 7.22
C SER A 74 5.12 -6.08 8.05
N GLU A 75 5.88 -4.98 7.99
CA GLU A 75 5.58 -3.73 8.71
C GLU A 75 4.30 -3.05 8.21
N ILE A 76 3.90 -3.34 6.96
CA ILE A 76 2.72 -2.76 6.30
C ILE A 76 1.63 -3.81 5.98
N ALA A 77 1.76 -5.03 6.51
CA ALA A 77 0.85 -6.13 6.17
C ALA A 77 -0.63 -5.83 6.50
N PHE A 78 -0.85 -5.06 7.55
CA PHE A 78 -2.18 -4.68 8.04
C PHE A 78 -2.63 -3.29 7.58
N GLU A 79 -1.87 -2.64 6.66
CA GLU A 79 -2.28 -1.34 6.13
C GLU A 79 -3.59 -1.49 5.34
N ARG A 80 -4.57 -0.63 5.64
CA ARG A 80 -5.90 -0.63 5.03
C ARG A 80 -5.99 0.21 3.77
N ALA A 81 -5.06 1.13 3.59
CA ALA A 81 -4.97 1.90 2.35
C ALA A 81 -4.51 1.00 1.20
N THR A 82 -4.94 1.29 0.00
CA THR A 82 -4.40 0.66 -1.21
C THR A 82 -2.91 0.98 -1.32
N LEU A 83 -2.08 -0.06 -1.44
CA LEU A 83 -0.62 0.08 -1.56
C LEU A 83 -0.25 0.26 -3.04
N VAL A 84 0.65 1.19 -3.33
CA VAL A 84 1.16 1.41 -4.68
C VAL A 84 2.68 1.36 -4.67
N LEU A 85 3.23 0.48 -5.49
CA LEU A 85 4.66 0.19 -5.57
C LEU A 85 5.14 0.35 -7.01
N TYR A 86 6.34 0.87 -7.20
CA TYR A 86 7.08 0.70 -8.44
C TYR A 86 7.95 -0.54 -8.33
N GLU A 87 8.05 -1.31 -9.41
CA GLU A 87 8.91 -2.48 -9.39
C GLU A 87 9.70 -2.65 -10.69
N ALA A 88 10.95 -3.08 -10.54
CA ALA A 88 11.80 -3.35 -11.68
C ALA A 88 11.45 -4.70 -12.33
N PRO A 89 11.45 -4.79 -13.67
CA PRO A 89 10.98 -5.97 -14.39
C PRO A 89 11.75 -7.25 -14.01
N HIS A 90 13.05 -7.14 -13.75
CA HIS A 90 13.90 -8.28 -13.38
C HIS A 90 13.66 -8.80 -11.94
N ARG A 91 12.86 -8.09 -11.13
CA ARG A 91 12.54 -8.48 -9.75
C ARG A 91 11.06 -8.79 -9.53
N ILE A 92 10.21 -8.54 -10.53
CA ILE A 92 8.75 -8.63 -10.36
C ILE A 92 8.29 -9.99 -9.82
N LEU A 93 8.83 -11.11 -10.32
CA LEU A 93 8.45 -12.44 -9.85
C LEU A 93 8.79 -12.66 -8.37
N GLU A 94 10.01 -12.31 -7.97
CA GLU A 94 10.43 -12.44 -6.57
C GLU A 94 9.63 -11.52 -5.67
N SER A 95 9.37 -10.29 -6.13
CA SER A 95 8.62 -9.30 -5.38
C SER A 95 7.17 -9.71 -5.16
N LEU A 96 6.51 -10.24 -6.20
CA LEU A 96 5.15 -10.77 -6.09
C LEU A 96 5.09 -12.03 -5.21
N SER A 97 6.08 -12.91 -5.28
CA SER A 97 6.14 -14.09 -4.41
C SER A 97 6.32 -13.71 -2.94
N ASP A 98 7.17 -12.70 -2.64
CA ASP A 98 7.30 -12.18 -1.29
C ASP A 98 6.03 -11.49 -0.81
N ALA A 99 5.34 -10.74 -1.69
CA ALA A 99 4.08 -10.08 -1.38
C ALA A 99 2.96 -11.11 -1.10
N GLU A 100 2.84 -12.16 -1.94
CA GLU A 100 1.90 -13.25 -1.72
C GLU A 100 2.13 -13.93 -0.36
N HIS A 101 3.39 -14.22 -0.03
CA HIS A 101 3.74 -14.84 1.23
C HIS A 101 3.37 -14.00 2.46
N ILE A 102 3.52 -12.67 2.38
CA ILE A 102 3.30 -11.76 3.52
C ILE A 102 1.85 -11.27 3.60
N PHE A 103 1.25 -10.90 2.47
CA PHE A 103 -0.09 -10.30 2.44
C PHE A 103 -1.21 -11.34 2.23
N GLY A 104 -0.84 -12.58 1.87
CA GLY A 104 -1.78 -13.67 1.57
C GLY A 104 -2.16 -13.77 0.09
N SER A 105 -2.42 -14.99 -0.35
CA SER A 105 -2.70 -15.33 -1.76
C SER A 105 -3.94 -14.64 -2.32
N GLU A 106 -4.96 -14.46 -1.48
CA GLU A 106 -6.25 -13.89 -1.87
C GLU A 106 -6.28 -12.35 -1.87
N ARG A 107 -5.20 -11.69 -1.42
CA ARG A 107 -5.13 -10.23 -1.40
C ARG A 107 -5.31 -9.67 -2.82
N PRO A 108 -6.26 -8.77 -3.06
CA PRO A 108 -6.47 -8.17 -4.38
C PRO A 108 -5.23 -7.44 -4.87
N ALA A 109 -4.85 -7.64 -6.12
CA ALA A 109 -3.69 -6.99 -6.72
C ALA A 109 -3.91 -6.68 -8.21
N VAL A 110 -3.24 -5.63 -8.67
CA VAL A 110 -3.23 -5.23 -10.08
C VAL A 110 -1.79 -4.94 -10.50
N ILE A 111 -1.37 -5.55 -11.58
CA ILE A 111 -0.11 -5.21 -12.26
C ILE A 111 -0.46 -4.26 -13.41
N CYS A 112 0.06 -3.06 -13.34
CA CYS A 112 -0.02 -2.06 -14.41
C CYS A 112 1.33 -1.98 -15.09
N ARG A 113 1.42 -2.51 -16.29
CA ARG A 113 2.67 -2.57 -17.07
C ARG A 113 2.59 -1.66 -18.28
N GLU A 114 3.68 -0.93 -18.55
CA GLU A 114 3.83 -0.08 -19.73
C GLU A 114 2.65 0.89 -19.95
N LEU A 115 2.14 1.45 -18.83
CA LEU A 115 1.01 2.39 -18.88
C LEU A 115 1.25 3.51 -19.88
N THR A 116 0.24 3.82 -20.69
CA THR A 116 0.24 4.84 -21.75
C THR A 116 1.18 4.54 -22.93
N LYS A 117 1.76 3.34 -23.00
CA LYS A 117 2.66 2.90 -24.08
C LYS A 117 2.01 1.83 -24.96
N THR A 118 2.65 1.47 -26.06
CA THR A 118 2.16 0.48 -27.05
C THR A 118 1.82 -0.89 -26.44
N TYR A 119 2.56 -1.30 -25.42
CA TYR A 119 2.39 -2.61 -24.76
C TYR A 119 1.74 -2.50 -23.39
N GLU A 120 0.86 -1.51 -23.22
CA GLU A 120 0.08 -1.37 -21.99
C GLU A 120 -0.65 -2.67 -21.65
N THR A 121 -0.49 -3.11 -20.40
CA THR A 121 -1.14 -4.31 -19.89
C THR A 121 -1.62 -4.07 -18.46
N LEU A 122 -2.85 -4.53 -18.17
CA LEU A 122 -3.44 -4.49 -16.84
C LEU A 122 -3.85 -5.90 -16.44
N LEU A 123 -3.14 -6.48 -15.46
CA LEU A 123 -3.47 -7.79 -14.90
C LEU A 123 -4.15 -7.57 -13.56
N ARG A 124 -5.42 -7.94 -13.46
CA ARG A 124 -6.24 -7.79 -12.25
C ARG A 124 -6.57 -9.16 -11.67
N GLY A 125 -6.54 -9.29 -10.35
CA GLY A 125 -6.91 -10.51 -9.67
C GLY A 125 -6.44 -10.51 -8.22
N THR A 126 -6.10 -11.68 -7.70
CA THR A 126 -5.44 -11.86 -6.41
C THR A 126 -3.93 -11.92 -6.60
N LEU A 127 -3.15 -11.76 -5.52
CA LEU A 127 -1.68 -11.90 -5.58
C LEU A 127 -1.28 -13.25 -6.19
N ALA A 128 -1.96 -14.34 -5.84
CA ALA A 128 -1.71 -15.66 -6.42
C ALA A 128 -1.95 -15.67 -7.93
N SER A 129 -3.08 -15.15 -8.40
CA SER A 129 -3.44 -15.19 -9.81
C SER A 129 -2.57 -14.30 -10.68
N VAL A 130 -2.23 -13.09 -10.22
CA VAL A 130 -1.33 -12.21 -10.97
C VAL A 130 0.11 -12.72 -10.98
N LEU A 131 0.59 -13.33 -9.88
CA LEU A 131 1.90 -13.97 -9.82
C LEU A 131 1.99 -15.10 -10.85
N GLU A 132 0.96 -15.96 -10.94
CA GLU A 132 0.93 -17.06 -11.89
C GLU A 132 0.92 -16.56 -13.34
N THR A 133 0.14 -15.52 -13.62
CA THR A 133 0.12 -14.90 -14.96
C THR A 133 1.48 -14.32 -15.32
N VAL A 134 2.14 -13.59 -14.40
CA VAL A 134 3.48 -13.03 -14.65
C VAL A 134 4.53 -14.13 -14.80
N ARG A 135 4.37 -15.26 -14.09
CA ARG A 135 5.28 -16.43 -14.20
C ARG A 135 5.13 -17.12 -15.54
N SER A 136 3.92 -17.30 -16.03
CA SER A 136 3.62 -18.04 -17.27
C SER A 136 3.90 -17.23 -18.54
N ASP A 137 3.88 -15.88 -18.47
CA ASP A 137 4.18 -15.02 -19.63
C ASP A 137 5.40 -14.12 -19.38
N PRO A 138 6.57 -14.46 -19.95
CA PRO A 138 7.79 -13.65 -19.80
C PRO A 138 7.67 -12.19 -20.32
N ASN A 139 6.67 -11.89 -21.16
CA ASN A 139 6.45 -10.50 -21.59
C ASN A 139 5.98 -9.62 -20.44
N GLN A 140 5.32 -10.21 -19.44
CA GLN A 140 4.89 -9.47 -18.24
C GLN A 140 6.06 -9.10 -17.32
N GLN A 141 7.24 -9.64 -17.57
CA GLN A 141 8.48 -9.35 -16.83
C GLN A 141 9.37 -8.32 -17.55
N ARG A 142 8.78 -7.43 -18.36
CA ARG A 142 9.50 -6.42 -19.15
C ARG A 142 8.83 -5.07 -19.02
N GLY A 143 9.61 -4.02 -19.25
CA GLY A 143 9.12 -2.63 -19.24
C GLY A 143 8.96 -2.06 -17.83
N GLU A 144 8.20 -1.00 -17.71
CA GLU A 144 7.92 -0.32 -16.45
C GLU A 144 6.68 -0.92 -15.78
N ILE A 145 6.76 -1.17 -14.49
CA ILE A 145 5.70 -1.88 -13.75
C ILE A 145 5.32 -1.09 -12.51
N VAL A 146 4.01 -0.87 -12.36
CA VAL A 146 3.39 -0.43 -11.12
C VAL A 146 2.57 -1.60 -10.55
N VAL A 147 2.81 -1.92 -9.30
CA VAL A 147 2.04 -2.91 -8.55
C VAL A 147 1.09 -2.19 -7.63
N VAL A 148 -0.20 -2.47 -7.74
CA VAL A 148 -1.23 -1.94 -6.86
C VAL A 148 -1.82 -3.11 -6.07
N ILE A 149 -1.78 -3.02 -4.73
CA ILE A 149 -2.27 -4.10 -3.85
C ILE A 149 -3.38 -3.52 -2.98
N GLY A 150 -4.49 -4.20 -2.90
CA GLY A 150 -5.60 -3.80 -2.04
C GLY A 150 -5.19 -3.68 -0.58
N GLY A 151 -5.82 -2.78 0.16
CA GLY A 151 -5.64 -2.65 1.59
C GLY A 151 -5.98 -3.95 2.33
N ALA A 152 -5.53 -4.10 3.57
CA ALA A 152 -5.96 -5.21 4.41
C ALA A 152 -7.47 -5.15 4.60
N ASP A 153 -8.11 -6.29 4.42
CA ASP A 153 -9.51 -6.41 4.77
C ASP A 153 -9.71 -6.02 6.24
N HIS A 154 -10.87 -5.51 6.53
CA HIS A 154 -11.32 -5.44 7.90
C HIS A 154 -11.46 -6.92 8.34
N VAL A 155 -10.39 -7.49 8.88
CA VAL A 155 -10.59 -8.63 9.76
C VAL A 155 -11.44 -8.06 10.88
N GLU A 156 -12.73 -8.37 10.90
CA GLU A 156 -13.44 -8.36 12.16
C GLU A 156 -12.62 -9.30 13.02
N ALA A 157 -11.81 -8.75 13.93
CA ALA A 157 -10.96 -9.56 14.78
C ALA A 157 -11.91 -10.58 15.39
N ASP A 158 -11.60 -11.85 15.19
CA ASP A 158 -12.43 -12.94 15.71
C ASP A 158 -12.51 -12.67 17.21
N PHE A 159 -13.71 -12.39 17.70
CA PHE A 159 -13.92 -12.08 19.10
C PHE A 159 -13.98 -13.42 19.87
N GLY A 160 -12.82 -14.09 19.82
CA GLY A 160 -12.60 -15.37 20.44
C GLY A 160 -12.35 -15.28 21.96
N GLU A 161 -12.02 -16.42 22.58
CA GLU A 161 -11.83 -16.49 24.03
C GLU A 161 -10.71 -15.57 24.56
N SER A 162 -9.64 -15.37 23.78
CA SER A 162 -8.52 -14.50 24.16
C SER A 162 -8.94 -13.03 24.20
N GLU A 163 -9.70 -12.56 23.22
CA GLU A 163 -10.22 -11.20 23.13
C GLU A 163 -11.30 -10.94 24.18
N GLN A 164 -12.13 -11.96 24.45
CA GLN A 164 -13.14 -11.93 25.52
C GLN A 164 -12.48 -11.79 26.89
N ARG A 165 -11.44 -12.58 27.18
CA ARG A 165 -10.67 -12.47 28.42
C ARG A 165 -10.00 -11.11 28.57
N LEU A 166 -9.42 -10.57 27.48
CA LEU A 166 -8.82 -9.24 27.47
C LEU A 166 -9.88 -8.19 27.82
N LEU A 167 -11.03 -8.24 27.17
CA LEU A 167 -12.12 -7.29 27.41
C LEU A 167 -12.68 -7.37 28.83
N LEU A 168 -12.88 -8.57 29.37
CA LEU A 168 -13.31 -8.77 30.74
C LEU A 168 -12.30 -8.24 31.75
N GLY A 169 -11.00 -8.53 31.56
CA GLY A 169 -9.95 -8.01 32.41
C GLY A 169 -9.88 -6.48 32.43
N PHE A 170 -10.11 -5.83 31.29
CA PHE A 170 -10.25 -4.37 31.27
C PHE A 170 -11.51 -3.87 31.99
N ALA A 171 -12.62 -4.59 31.86
CA ALA A 171 -13.90 -4.23 32.47
C ALA A 171 -13.89 -4.35 34.01
N GLU A 172 -12.97 -5.12 34.60
CA GLU A 172 -12.75 -5.18 36.06
C GLU A 172 -12.16 -3.88 36.61
N HIS A 173 -11.44 -3.12 35.76
CA HIS A 173 -10.70 -1.92 36.19
C HIS A 173 -11.18 -0.62 35.56
N ALA A 174 -12.15 -0.69 34.62
CA ALA A 174 -12.68 0.47 33.91
C ALA A 174 -14.17 0.30 33.59
N PRO A 175 -14.94 1.40 33.47
CA PRO A 175 -16.33 1.31 33.05
C PRO A 175 -16.48 0.57 31.72
N PRO A 176 -17.54 -0.27 31.53
CA PRO A 176 -17.73 -1.09 30.31
C PRO A 176 -17.60 -0.31 29.00
N LYS A 177 -18.07 0.94 28.99
CA LYS A 177 -17.97 1.84 27.81
C LYS A 177 -16.53 2.20 27.48
N VAL A 178 -15.68 2.33 28.50
CA VAL A 178 -14.23 2.65 28.34
C VAL A 178 -13.48 1.41 27.94
N ALA A 179 -13.73 0.27 28.60
CA ALA A 179 -13.14 -1.02 28.26
C ALA A 179 -13.43 -1.39 26.78
N ALA A 180 -14.70 -1.29 26.37
CA ALA A 180 -15.10 -1.54 24.98
C ALA A 180 -14.46 -0.58 23.97
N ALA A 181 -14.20 0.68 24.37
CA ALA A 181 -13.52 1.63 23.49
C ALA A 181 -12.04 1.29 23.30
N VAL A 182 -11.32 1.07 24.41
CA VAL A 182 -9.87 0.80 24.39
C VAL A 182 -9.57 -0.53 23.69
N VAL A 183 -10.29 -1.59 24.06
CA VAL A 183 -10.10 -2.92 23.45
C VAL A 183 -10.57 -2.92 21.99
N GLY A 184 -11.65 -2.21 21.67
CA GLY A 184 -12.12 -2.06 20.30
C GLY A 184 -11.13 -1.36 19.39
N ASP A 185 -10.53 -0.28 19.85
CA ASP A 185 -9.48 0.45 19.12
C ASP A 185 -8.23 -0.42 18.92
N TYR A 186 -7.84 -1.18 19.94
CA TYR A 186 -6.68 -2.07 19.89
C TYR A 186 -6.89 -3.26 18.95
N LEU A 187 -8.06 -3.92 19.03
CA LEU A 187 -8.38 -5.12 18.22
C LEU A 187 -9.00 -4.78 16.86
N GLY A 188 -9.34 -3.52 16.59
CA GLY A 188 -10.06 -3.13 15.38
C GLY A 188 -11.53 -3.61 15.35
N ILE A 189 -12.11 -3.94 16.50
CA ILE A 189 -13.50 -4.38 16.65
C ILE A 189 -14.40 -3.18 16.96
N LYS A 190 -15.61 -3.17 16.39
CA LYS A 190 -16.58 -2.10 16.66
C LYS A 190 -16.90 -2.02 18.14
N LYS A 191 -16.64 -0.87 18.77
CA LYS A 191 -16.93 -0.58 20.18
C LYS A 191 -18.33 -1.00 20.62
N LYS A 192 -19.33 -0.77 19.76
CA LYS A 192 -20.71 -1.15 20.07
C LYS A 192 -20.88 -2.66 20.25
N ALA A 193 -20.26 -3.46 19.40
CA ALA A 193 -20.33 -4.91 19.49
C ALA A 193 -19.71 -5.43 20.82
N LEU A 194 -18.55 -4.90 21.20
CA LEU A 194 -17.89 -5.25 22.47
C LEU A 194 -18.68 -4.79 23.68
N TYR A 195 -19.28 -3.60 23.63
CA TYR A 195 -20.10 -3.07 24.70
C TYR A 195 -21.38 -3.90 24.89
N ASP A 196 -22.09 -4.20 23.79
CA ASP A 196 -23.30 -5.03 23.83
C ASP A 196 -22.99 -6.44 24.36
N TRP A 197 -21.85 -7.01 23.98
CA TRP A 197 -21.39 -8.28 24.50
C TRP A 197 -21.08 -8.23 26.02
N LEU A 198 -20.39 -7.19 26.52
CA LEU A 198 -20.12 -7.02 27.95
C LEU A 198 -21.40 -6.90 28.78
N LEU A 199 -22.44 -6.28 28.25
CA LEU A 199 -23.72 -6.15 28.96
C LEU A 199 -24.53 -7.47 28.99
N ALA A 200 -24.17 -8.42 28.16
CA ALA A 200 -24.82 -9.72 28.06
C ALA A 200 -24.17 -10.83 28.97
N GLN A 201 -23.04 -10.49 29.65
CA GLN A 201 -22.34 -11.36 30.60
C GLN A 201 -22.91 -11.18 32.00
#